data_971beab7aba5790b3d5048a9a5f3dc92
#
_entry.id   971beab7aba5790b3d5048a9a5f3dc92
#
_cell.length_a   1.000
_cell.length_b   1.000
_cell.length_c   1.000
_cell.angle_alpha   90.00
_cell.angle_beta   90.00
_cell.angle_gamma   90.00
#
_symmetry.space_group_name_H-M   'P 1'
#
loop_
_entity.id
_entity.type
_entity.pdbx_description
1 polymer ?
#
loop_
_entity_poly.entity_id
_entity_poly.type
_entity_poly.pdbx_seq_one_letter_code
_entity_poly.pdbx_strand_id
1 'polypeptide(L)'
;MVRHILLWQLKDELTPAEKRAEAEQCKRDLEALVGVVPGLISLHVEINPMDSSNVDMMLDSTMTDAAAYDGYKVHPAHVAAANHVRSVVKSRVC
;
A
#
# COMPACT_ATOMS: atom_id res chain seq x y z
N MET A 1 13.13 7.62 13.19
CA MET A 1 12.15 6.66 12.65
C MET A 1 11.15 7.40 11.78
N VAL A 2 10.79 6.84 10.63
CA VAL A 2 9.83 7.44 9.70
C VAL A 2 8.58 6.57 9.68
N ARG A 3 7.42 7.20 9.79
CA ARG A 3 6.13 6.54 9.58
C ARG A 3 5.53 7.05 8.27
N HIS A 4 5.15 6.12 7.39
CA HIS A 4 4.62 6.40 6.07
C HIS A 4 3.19 5.88 6.00
N ILE A 5 2.23 6.77 5.75
CA ILE A 5 0.81 6.44 5.74
C ILE A 5 0.22 6.84 4.38
N LEU A 6 -0.50 5.89 3.76
CA LEU A 6 -1.21 6.11 2.50
C LEU A 6 -2.67 5.75 2.65
N LEU A 7 -3.51 6.52 1.97
CA LEU A 7 -4.93 6.25 1.83
C LEU A 7 -5.28 6.21 0.35
N TRP A 8 -6.01 5.18 -0.07
CA TRP A 8 -6.36 4.99 -1.48
C TRP A 8 -7.85 4.74 -1.66
N GLN A 9 -8.38 5.28 -2.76
CA GLN A 9 -9.67 4.87 -3.29
C GLN A 9 -9.43 4.01 -4.54
N LEU A 10 -10.13 2.89 -4.63
CA LEU A 10 -10.10 2.03 -5.82
C LEU A 10 -10.96 2.61 -6.94
N LYS A 11 -10.68 2.21 -8.18
CA LYS A 11 -11.40 2.69 -9.35
C LYS A 11 -12.89 2.33 -9.28
N ASP A 12 -13.75 3.26 -9.69
CA ASP A 12 -15.21 3.10 -9.64
C ASP A 12 -15.71 2.00 -10.58
N GLU A 13 -14.98 1.72 -11.68
CA GLU A 13 -15.36 0.68 -12.65
C GLU A 13 -15.29 -0.73 -12.06
N LEU A 14 -14.54 -0.92 -10.96
CA LEU A 14 -14.41 -2.21 -10.32
C LEU A 14 -15.69 -2.56 -9.57
N THR A 15 -16.17 -3.78 -9.74
CA THR A 15 -17.28 -4.31 -8.94
C THR A 15 -16.84 -4.49 -7.49
N PRO A 16 -17.77 -4.61 -6.52
CA PRO A 16 -17.40 -4.89 -5.13
C PRO A 16 -16.51 -6.14 -4.98
N ALA A 17 -16.77 -7.19 -5.74
CA ALA A 17 -15.95 -8.40 -5.71
C ALA A 17 -14.54 -8.16 -6.28
N GLU A 18 -14.45 -7.39 -7.38
CA GLU A 18 -13.17 -7.01 -7.97
C GLU A 18 -12.37 -6.11 -7.02
N LYS A 19 -13.02 -5.14 -6.37
CA LYS A 19 -12.37 -4.28 -5.38
C LYS A 19 -11.77 -5.11 -4.24
N ARG A 20 -12.51 -6.10 -3.75
CA ARG A 20 -12.02 -6.98 -2.69
C ARG A 20 -10.81 -7.79 -3.14
N ALA A 21 -10.87 -8.38 -4.33
CA ALA A 21 -9.78 -9.19 -4.87
C ALA A 21 -8.52 -8.34 -5.10
N GLU A 22 -8.67 -7.14 -5.64
CA GLU A 22 -7.54 -6.23 -5.87
C GLU A 22 -6.95 -5.73 -4.56
N ALA A 23 -7.78 -5.40 -3.57
CA ALA A 23 -7.32 -4.99 -2.24
C ALA A 23 -6.50 -6.10 -1.57
N GLU A 24 -6.97 -7.34 -1.64
CA GLU A 24 -6.26 -8.50 -1.09
C GLU A 24 -4.91 -8.71 -1.78
N GLN A 25 -4.85 -8.53 -3.10
CA GLN A 25 -3.59 -8.63 -3.85
C GLN A 25 -2.61 -7.53 -3.44
N CYS A 26 -3.08 -6.28 -3.35
CA CYS A 26 -2.25 -5.17 -2.90
C CYS A 26 -1.69 -5.42 -1.50
N LYS A 27 -2.53 -5.91 -0.59
CA LYS A 27 -2.12 -6.24 0.77
C LYS A 27 -1.01 -7.29 0.78
N ARG A 28 -1.17 -8.39 0.06
CA ARG A 28 -0.16 -9.45 -0.02
C ARG A 28 1.16 -8.91 -0.56
N ASP A 29 1.11 -8.19 -1.67
CA ASP A 29 2.31 -7.71 -2.35
C ASP A 29 3.08 -6.70 -1.51
N LEU A 30 2.37 -5.78 -0.86
CA LEU A 30 3.00 -4.75 -0.05
C LEU A 30 3.51 -5.29 1.28
N GLU A 31 2.75 -6.12 1.97
CA GLU A 31 3.19 -6.69 3.25
C GLU A 31 4.36 -7.65 3.08
N ALA A 32 4.51 -8.26 1.92
CA ALA A 32 5.65 -9.12 1.61
C ALA A 32 6.99 -8.36 1.50
N LEU A 33 6.96 -7.03 1.44
CA LEU A 33 8.17 -6.21 1.37
C LEU A 33 8.97 -6.19 2.67
N VAL A 34 8.34 -6.49 3.80
CA VAL A 34 9.05 -6.60 5.09
C VAL A 34 10.00 -7.78 5.03
N GLY A 35 11.26 -7.54 5.36
CA GLY A 35 12.32 -8.56 5.23
C GLY A 35 13.00 -8.57 3.86
N VAL A 36 12.46 -7.84 2.87
CA VAL A 36 13.03 -7.70 1.53
C VAL A 36 13.65 -6.32 1.35
N VAL A 37 12.96 -5.27 1.77
CA VAL A 37 13.44 -3.89 1.64
C VAL A 37 14.22 -3.49 2.89
N PRO A 38 15.51 -3.13 2.76
CA PRO A 38 16.32 -2.74 3.91
C PRO A 38 15.72 -1.54 4.64
N GLY A 39 15.68 -1.60 5.98
CA GLY A 39 15.18 -0.52 6.83
C GLY A 39 13.67 -0.45 6.97
N LEU A 40 12.92 -1.28 6.25
CA LEU A 40 11.47 -1.39 6.44
C LEU A 40 11.20 -2.31 7.65
N ILE A 41 10.74 -1.71 8.75
CA ILE A 41 10.52 -2.41 10.02
C ILE A 41 9.18 -3.14 10.01
N SER A 42 8.12 -2.43 9.58
CA SER A 42 6.76 -2.96 9.54
C SER A 42 5.97 -2.33 8.41
N LEU A 43 5.01 -3.07 7.89
CA LEU A 43 4.06 -2.57 6.91
C LEU A 43 2.75 -3.34 7.06
N HIS A 44 1.68 -2.60 7.26
CA HIS A 44 0.33 -3.14 7.35
C HIS A 44 -0.56 -2.45 6.32
N VAL A 45 -1.33 -3.23 5.59
CA VAL A 45 -2.37 -2.71 4.69
C VAL A 45 -3.73 -3.12 5.24
N GLU A 46 -4.57 -2.14 5.57
CA GLU A 46 -5.94 -2.36 6.00
C GLU A 46 -6.86 -2.29 4.79
N ILE A 47 -7.68 -3.33 4.60
CA ILE A 47 -8.50 -3.49 3.39
C ILE A 47 -9.99 -3.74 3.66
N ASN A 48 -10.40 -3.73 4.91
CA ASN A 48 -11.80 -3.96 5.30
C ASN A 48 -12.38 -2.67 5.89
N PRO A 49 -12.70 -1.66 5.05
CA PRO A 49 -13.22 -0.41 5.55
C PRO A 49 -14.63 -0.58 6.11
N MET A 50 -14.97 0.24 7.09
CA MET A 50 -16.36 0.38 7.53
C MET A 50 -17.16 1.11 6.47
N ASP A 51 -18.48 0.96 6.48
CA ASP A 51 -19.36 1.62 5.50
C ASP A 51 -19.23 3.14 5.54
N SER A 52 -18.86 3.70 6.67
CA SER A 52 -18.64 5.15 6.83
C SER A 52 -17.32 5.64 6.22
N SER A 53 -16.43 4.73 5.82
CA SER A 53 -15.13 5.11 5.23
C SER A 53 -15.30 5.57 3.79
N ASN A 54 -14.61 6.67 3.45
CA ASN A 54 -14.52 7.15 2.07
C ASN A 54 -13.24 6.75 1.37
N VAL A 55 -12.47 5.83 1.97
CA VAL A 55 -11.29 5.21 1.35
C VAL A 55 -11.42 3.70 1.41
N ASP A 56 -10.74 3.01 0.51
CA ASP A 56 -10.87 1.55 0.37
C ASP A 56 -9.71 0.80 1.00
N MET A 57 -8.52 1.40 1.01
CA MET A 57 -7.31 0.79 1.55
C MET A 57 -6.48 1.84 2.28
N MET A 58 -5.76 1.39 3.31
CA MET A 58 -4.80 2.21 4.06
C MET A 58 -3.50 1.42 4.22
N LEU A 59 -2.37 2.10 4.03
CA LEU A 59 -1.05 1.55 4.34
C LEU A 59 -0.48 2.30 5.53
N ASP A 60 0.07 1.57 6.49
CA ASP A 60 0.79 2.11 7.64
C ASP A 60 2.12 1.36 7.73
N SER A 61 3.22 2.06 7.50
CA SER A 61 4.55 1.47 7.55
C SER A 61 5.50 2.29 8.41
N THR A 62 6.50 1.61 8.97
CA THR A 62 7.55 2.22 9.78
C THR A 62 8.91 1.85 9.21
N MET A 63 9.79 2.84 9.08
CA MET A 63 11.15 2.69 8.56
C MET A 63 12.15 3.27 9.53
N THR A 64 13.38 2.77 9.46
CA THR A 64 14.43 3.17 10.42
C THR A 64 14.75 4.66 10.36
N ASP A 65 14.78 5.25 9.15
CA ASP A 65 15.14 6.66 8.93
C ASP A 65 14.69 7.14 7.54
N ALA A 66 14.95 8.39 7.23
CA ALA A 66 14.62 8.99 5.94
C ALA A 66 15.37 8.34 4.78
N ALA A 67 16.62 7.92 4.99
CA ALA A 67 17.40 7.23 3.96
C ALA A 67 16.77 5.88 3.60
N ALA A 68 16.24 5.16 4.58
CA ALA A 68 15.50 3.91 4.34
C ALA A 68 14.24 4.15 3.51
N TYR A 69 13.52 5.23 3.78
CA TYR A 69 12.36 5.62 2.98
C TYR A 69 12.74 5.93 1.53
N ASP A 70 13.82 6.67 1.32
CA ASP A 70 14.30 6.97 -0.03
C ASP A 70 14.67 5.69 -0.79
N GLY A 71 15.35 4.76 -0.13
CA GLY A 71 15.68 3.45 -0.71
C GLY A 71 14.44 2.60 -0.99
N TYR A 72 13.46 2.65 -0.11
CA TYR A 72 12.18 1.95 -0.29
C TYR A 72 11.47 2.42 -1.57
N LYS A 73 11.41 3.72 -1.83
CA LYS A 73 10.70 4.26 -2.98
C LYS A 73 11.24 3.73 -4.31
N VAL A 74 12.52 3.45 -4.40
CA VAL A 74 13.20 3.02 -5.64
C VAL A 74 13.54 1.53 -5.66
N HIS A 75 13.26 0.80 -4.58
CA HIS A 75 13.57 -0.63 -4.52
C HIS A 75 12.74 -1.39 -5.57
N PRO A 76 13.35 -2.28 -6.36
CA PRO A 76 12.63 -2.99 -7.44
C PRO A 76 11.38 -3.75 -6.95
N ALA A 77 11.45 -4.37 -5.79
CA ALA A 77 10.30 -5.10 -5.24
C ALA A 77 9.14 -4.15 -4.89
N HIS A 78 9.45 -2.96 -4.34
CA HIS A 78 8.44 -1.94 -4.07
C HIS A 78 7.87 -1.37 -5.37
N VAL A 79 8.72 -1.08 -6.35
CA VAL A 79 8.28 -0.54 -7.65
C VAL A 79 7.30 -1.50 -8.32
N ALA A 80 7.57 -2.80 -8.30
CA ALA A 80 6.68 -3.80 -8.87
C ALA A 80 5.31 -3.80 -8.18
N ALA A 81 5.27 -3.81 -6.84
CA ALA A 81 4.04 -3.77 -6.07
C ALA A 81 3.29 -2.44 -6.30
N ALA A 82 4.00 -1.31 -6.29
CA ALA A 82 3.42 0.00 -6.49
C ALA A 82 2.80 0.18 -7.88
N ASN A 83 3.39 -0.42 -8.91
CA ASN A 83 2.83 -0.38 -10.26
C ASN A 83 1.46 -1.05 -10.32
N HIS A 84 1.29 -2.17 -9.63
CA HIS A 84 -0.02 -2.82 -9.54
C HIS A 84 -1.03 -1.94 -8.78
N VAL A 85 -0.64 -1.38 -7.64
CA VAL A 85 -1.52 -0.48 -6.89
C VAL A 85 -1.99 0.69 -7.76
N ARG A 86 -1.07 1.35 -8.48
CA ARG A 86 -1.42 2.46 -9.38
C ARG A 86 -2.41 2.06 -10.45
N SER A 87 -2.37 0.81 -10.90
CA SER A 87 -3.27 0.33 -11.96
C SER A 87 -4.72 0.18 -11.50
N VAL A 88 -4.98 0.11 -10.21
CA VAL A 88 -6.31 -0.17 -9.65
C VAL A 88 -6.88 0.96 -8.80
N VAL A 89 -6.11 2.00 -8.50
CA VAL A 89 -6.57 3.13 -7.67
C VAL A 89 -6.90 4.35 -8.51
N LYS A 90 -7.86 5.16 -8.02
CA LYS A 90 -8.22 6.45 -8.64
C LYS A 90 -7.71 7.65 -7.85
N SER A 91 -7.34 7.46 -6.59
CA SER A 91 -6.82 8.55 -5.75
C SER A 91 -5.85 8.01 -4.71
N ARG A 92 -4.95 8.88 -4.28
CA ARG A 92 -3.91 8.58 -3.31
C ARG A 92 -3.67 9.81 -2.42
N VAL A 93 -3.66 9.58 -1.11
CA VAL A 93 -3.24 10.58 -0.12
C VAL A 93 -2.06 10.00 0.64
N CYS A 94 -0.99 10.75 0.69
CA CYS A 94 0.26 10.34 1.36
C CYS A 94 0.58 11.29 2.51
#